data_17eeff0c75fa38be8af24e5477549759
#
_entry.id   17eeff0c75fa38be8af24e5477549759
#
_cell.length_a   1.000
_cell.length_b   1.000
_cell.length_c   1.000
_cell.angle_alpha   90.00
_cell.angle_beta   90.00
_cell.angle_gamma   90.00
#
_symmetry.space_group_name_H-M   'P 1'
#
loop_
_entity.id
_entity.type
_entity.pdbx_description
1 polymer ?
#
loop_
_entity_poly.entity_id
_entity_poly.type
_entity_poly.pdbx_seq_one_letter_code
_entity_poly.pdbx_strand_id
1 'polypeptide(L)'
;MPASLCGITGFKPTYGAVSRVGVKDLSWTMDHVGPMARSAEDCLEVMKVISGHDARDKYSIDLSKDRFNIEKSIDREKIKIGIPKQYFFDDVDSQILNRVNKSIEILKDLGYKLVEVDLPFVSSGRNINVGVLIPEAISIHRQFLKKSELYTKTVINRLLGGIGVTADEYLDASRAMSAFNYQMSAKMKDIDALLTPTVPVIAPNIEDSYDPNTLEANSMGRFTGVFNLTGQPSISIPCGLTNENLPVGLMISGKLKEDNKILNIAIDFQNNTDFHNSIPKF
;
A
#
# COMPACT_ATOMS: atom_id res chain seq x y z
N MET A 1 2.71 -3.24 3.14
CA MET A 1 2.71 -4.56 3.79
C MET A 1 4.05 -4.85 4.50
N PRO A 2 5.23 -5.05 3.85
CA PRO A 2 6.46 -5.40 4.59
C PRO A 2 6.79 -4.42 5.70
N ALA A 3 6.71 -3.12 5.45
CA ALA A 3 6.99 -2.10 6.46
C ALA A 3 6.11 -2.25 7.72
N SER A 4 4.81 -2.52 7.56
CA SER A 4 3.89 -2.75 8.67
C SER A 4 4.31 -3.94 9.53
N LEU A 5 4.65 -5.07 8.88
CA LEU A 5 5.06 -6.29 9.58
C LEU A 5 6.43 -6.18 10.24
N CYS A 6 7.28 -5.25 9.76
CA CYS A 6 8.62 -4.99 10.30
C CYS A 6 8.66 -3.80 11.29
N GLY A 7 7.54 -3.12 11.55
CA GLY A 7 7.49 -1.98 12.46
C GLY A 7 8.25 -0.74 11.99
N ILE A 8 8.35 -0.54 10.69
CA ILE A 8 8.99 0.60 10.06
C ILE A 8 8.01 1.37 9.16
N THR A 9 8.41 2.53 8.69
CA THR A 9 7.66 3.32 7.73
C THR A 9 7.94 2.85 6.32
N GLY A 10 6.88 2.69 5.49
CA GLY A 10 7.04 2.34 4.08
C GLY A 10 6.13 3.17 3.21
N PHE A 11 6.70 3.84 2.23
CA PHE A 11 5.98 4.69 1.30
C PHE A 11 5.92 4.08 -0.09
N LYS A 12 4.73 3.93 -0.62
CA LYS A 12 4.45 3.58 -2.01
C LYS A 12 3.96 4.84 -2.73
N PRO A 13 4.74 5.43 -3.62
CA PRO A 13 4.34 6.66 -4.32
C PRO A 13 3.23 6.42 -5.34
N THR A 14 2.74 7.50 -5.94
CA THR A 14 1.90 7.46 -7.13
C THR A 14 2.58 6.62 -8.22
N TYR A 15 1.81 5.79 -8.92
CA TYR A 15 2.30 4.97 -10.03
C TYR A 15 3.05 5.83 -11.07
N GLY A 16 4.27 5.42 -11.38
CA GLY A 16 5.15 6.14 -12.31
C GLY A 16 5.90 7.34 -11.71
N ALA A 17 5.71 7.68 -10.44
CA ALA A 17 6.47 8.76 -9.78
C ALA A 17 7.96 8.45 -9.64
N VAL A 18 8.30 7.16 -9.58
CA VAL A 18 9.68 6.66 -9.58
C VAL A 18 9.83 5.73 -10.77
N SER A 19 10.91 5.91 -11.55
CA SER A 19 11.23 5.07 -12.68
C SER A 19 11.45 3.62 -12.27
N ARG A 20 10.98 2.69 -13.12
CA ARG A 20 11.17 1.25 -12.95
C ARG A 20 12.25 0.68 -13.88
N VAL A 21 12.99 1.54 -14.58
CA VAL A 21 14.11 1.12 -15.41
C VAL A 21 15.15 0.41 -14.56
N GLY A 22 15.48 -0.83 -14.95
CA GLY A 22 16.40 -1.68 -14.19
C GLY A 22 15.74 -2.55 -13.12
N VAL A 23 14.44 -2.37 -12.85
CA VAL A 23 13.66 -3.24 -11.98
C VAL A 23 13.10 -4.40 -12.81
N LYS A 24 13.16 -5.63 -12.28
CA LYS A 24 12.51 -6.77 -12.93
C LYS A 24 11.02 -6.71 -12.67
N ASP A 25 10.25 -6.58 -13.73
CA ASP A 25 8.79 -6.47 -13.61
C ASP A 25 8.17 -7.76 -13.03
N LEU A 26 7.16 -7.57 -12.18
CA LEU A 26 6.16 -8.55 -11.82
C LEU A 26 4.84 -8.25 -12.54
N SER A 27 4.43 -6.97 -12.50
CA SER A 27 3.24 -6.46 -13.17
C SER A 27 3.53 -5.05 -13.67
N TRP A 28 3.62 -4.86 -14.99
CA TRP A 28 3.93 -3.53 -15.56
C TRP A 28 2.84 -2.49 -15.31
N THR A 29 1.63 -2.89 -14.95
CA THR A 29 0.52 -1.97 -14.62
C THR A 29 0.45 -1.61 -13.14
N MET A 30 1.08 -2.40 -12.25
CA MET A 30 0.92 -2.25 -10.80
C MET A 30 2.23 -2.19 -10.01
N ASP A 31 3.40 -2.43 -10.62
CA ASP A 31 4.66 -2.34 -9.90
C ASP A 31 5.01 -0.90 -9.52
N HIS A 32 5.46 -0.74 -8.28
CA HIS A 32 5.89 0.54 -7.74
C HIS A 32 7.25 0.38 -7.07
N VAL A 33 8.08 1.42 -7.17
CA VAL A 33 9.30 1.58 -6.38
C VAL A 33 9.07 2.67 -5.35
N GLY A 34 9.41 2.40 -4.10
CA GLY A 34 9.25 3.36 -3.02
C GLY A 34 10.12 3.03 -1.81
N PRO A 35 10.42 4.01 -0.96
CA PRO A 35 11.32 3.85 0.17
C PRO A 35 10.67 3.12 1.36
N MET A 36 11.49 2.40 2.11
CA MET A 36 11.21 1.96 3.48
C MET A 36 12.30 2.52 4.39
N ALA A 37 11.90 3.19 5.48
CA ALA A 37 12.81 3.88 6.39
C ALA A 37 12.26 3.87 7.82
N ARG A 38 12.96 4.52 8.76
CA ARG A 38 12.49 4.64 10.15
C ARG A 38 11.32 5.62 10.26
N SER A 39 11.35 6.69 9.52
CA SER A 39 10.36 7.76 9.59
C SER A 39 9.76 8.12 8.24
N ALA A 40 8.63 8.83 8.24
CA ALA A 40 8.03 9.41 7.05
C ALA A 40 8.90 10.56 6.49
N GLU A 41 9.63 11.26 7.35
CA GLU A 41 10.59 12.28 6.94
C GLU A 41 11.75 11.67 6.14
N ASP A 42 12.33 10.55 6.60
CA ASP A 42 13.34 9.81 5.83
C ASP A 42 12.80 9.35 4.48
N CYS A 43 11.56 8.85 4.45
CA CYS A 43 10.92 8.47 3.19
C CYS A 43 10.77 9.67 2.24
N LEU A 44 10.42 10.85 2.77
CA LEU A 44 10.31 12.08 1.99
C LEU A 44 11.68 12.49 1.43
N GLU A 45 12.74 12.43 2.23
CA GLU A 45 14.10 12.77 1.77
C GLU A 45 14.58 11.81 0.66
N VAL A 46 14.28 10.51 0.78
CA VAL A 46 14.57 9.56 -0.29
C VAL A 46 13.79 9.91 -1.56
N MET A 47 12.50 10.26 -1.44
CA MET A 47 11.68 10.64 -2.60
C MET A 47 12.21 11.86 -3.34
N LYS A 48 12.83 12.83 -2.67
CA LYS A 48 13.52 13.98 -3.33
C LYS A 48 14.62 13.53 -4.30
N VAL A 49 15.21 12.36 -4.04
CA VAL A 49 16.32 11.84 -4.86
C VAL A 49 15.81 10.95 -6.00
N ILE A 50 14.85 10.05 -5.71
CA ILE A 50 14.46 9.00 -6.64
C ILE A 50 13.25 9.34 -7.52
N SER A 51 12.48 10.40 -7.18
CA SER A 51 11.31 10.80 -7.97
C SER A 51 11.70 11.63 -9.19
N GLY A 52 10.83 11.62 -10.19
CA GLY A 52 10.95 12.44 -11.37
C GLY A 52 10.77 11.66 -12.68
N HIS A 53 10.72 12.39 -13.78
CA HIS A 53 10.52 11.80 -15.10
C HIS A 53 11.79 11.10 -15.62
N ASP A 54 11.61 9.87 -16.10
CA ASP A 54 12.63 9.11 -16.82
C ASP A 54 12.08 8.73 -18.21
N ALA A 55 12.64 9.31 -19.26
CA ALA A 55 12.22 9.07 -20.64
C ALA A 55 12.36 7.61 -21.11
N ARG A 56 13.12 6.78 -20.39
CA ARG A 56 13.29 5.35 -20.66
C ARG A 56 12.13 4.51 -20.10
N ASP A 57 11.39 5.03 -19.11
CA ASP A 57 10.18 4.40 -18.57
C ASP A 57 8.94 5.10 -19.12
N LYS A 58 8.26 4.48 -20.07
CA LYS A 58 7.05 5.03 -20.71
C LYS A 58 5.88 5.30 -19.76
N TYR A 59 5.93 4.76 -18.55
CA TYR A 59 4.93 5.00 -17.50
C TYR A 59 5.36 6.05 -16.49
N SER A 60 6.62 6.52 -16.60
CA SER A 60 7.12 7.57 -15.72
C SER A 60 6.36 8.86 -15.90
N ILE A 61 6.00 9.49 -14.80
CA ILE A 61 5.30 10.77 -14.76
C ILE A 61 6.24 11.86 -14.22
N ASP A 62 5.97 13.10 -14.61
CA ASP A 62 6.68 14.23 -14.02
C ASP A 62 6.09 14.56 -12.63
N LEU A 63 6.59 13.88 -11.63
CA LEU A 63 6.40 14.23 -10.24
C LEU A 63 7.76 14.68 -9.70
N SER A 64 8.11 15.94 -10.01
CA SER A 64 9.43 16.48 -9.74
C SER A 64 9.76 16.49 -8.25
N LYS A 65 11.04 16.32 -7.94
CA LYS A 65 11.59 16.37 -6.57
C LYS A 65 11.21 17.62 -5.78
N ASP A 66 10.96 18.75 -6.47
CA ASP A 66 10.60 20.03 -5.85
C ASP A 66 9.20 20.01 -5.20
N ARG A 67 8.40 18.97 -5.51
CA ARG A 67 7.10 18.75 -4.85
C ARG A 67 7.22 18.08 -3.48
N PHE A 68 8.34 17.46 -3.17
CA PHE A 68 8.57 16.82 -1.88
C PHE A 68 9.23 17.77 -0.90
N ASN A 69 8.45 18.29 0.03
CA ASN A 69 8.93 19.21 1.06
C ASN A 69 8.17 19.00 2.38
N ILE A 70 8.84 19.26 3.48
CA ILE A 70 8.21 19.24 4.81
C ILE A 70 7.45 20.57 4.98
N GLU A 71 6.16 20.49 5.20
CA GLU A 71 5.32 21.64 5.48
C GLU A 71 5.60 22.15 6.89
N LYS A 72 5.93 23.44 7.01
CA LYS A 72 6.23 24.06 8.31
C LYS A 72 5.03 24.07 9.27
N SER A 73 3.84 24.06 8.73
CA SER A 73 2.58 23.96 9.47
C SER A 73 1.52 23.32 8.60
N ILE A 74 0.76 22.39 9.17
CA ILE A 74 -0.36 21.74 8.52
C ILE A 74 -1.65 22.36 9.08
N ASP A 75 -2.51 22.87 8.20
CA ASP A 75 -3.86 23.30 8.57
C ASP A 75 -4.76 22.06 8.68
N ARG A 76 -4.68 21.38 9.84
CA ARG A 76 -5.34 20.10 10.10
C ARG A 76 -6.86 20.19 9.95
N GLU A 77 -7.46 21.32 10.30
CA GLU A 77 -8.91 21.54 10.23
C GLU A 77 -9.43 21.54 8.78
N LYS A 78 -8.57 21.80 7.80
CA LYS A 78 -8.93 21.77 6.38
C LYS A 78 -8.74 20.38 5.77
N ILE A 79 -7.98 19.48 6.40
CA ILE A 79 -7.70 18.15 5.89
C ILE A 79 -8.82 17.18 6.31
N LYS A 80 -9.48 16.59 5.34
CA LYS A 80 -10.51 15.57 5.54
C LYS A 80 -9.94 14.18 5.32
N ILE A 81 -9.91 13.37 6.37
CA ILE A 81 -9.47 11.98 6.32
C ILE A 81 -10.70 11.07 6.34
N GLY A 82 -10.85 10.26 5.29
CA GLY A 82 -11.94 9.30 5.15
C GLY A 82 -11.64 7.99 5.88
N ILE A 83 -12.61 7.52 6.66
CA ILE A 83 -12.60 6.20 7.28
C ILE A 83 -13.58 5.32 6.49
N PRO A 84 -13.11 4.29 5.75
CA PRO A 84 -13.99 3.42 4.99
C PRO A 84 -14.92 2.61 5.89
N LYS A 85 -16.20 2.49 5.48
CA LYS A 85 -17.20 1.70 6.21
C LYS A 85 -17.07 0.20 5.97
N GLN A 86 -16.56 -0.20 4.81
CA GLN A 86 -16.52 -1.58 4.36
C GLN A 86 -15.09 -2.05 4.14
N TYR A 87 -14.89 -3.38 4.21
CA TYR A 87 -13.72 -4.12 3.76
C TYR A 87 -12.46 -3.95 4.61
N PHE A 88 -12.02 -2.71 4.87
CA PHE A 88 -10.73 -2.48 5.54
C PHE A 88 -10.75 -2.71 7.05
N PHE A 89 -11.94 -2.74 7.64
CA PHE A 89 -12.13 -3.01 9.06
C PHE A 89 -12.86 -4.34 9.30
N ASP A 90 -13.20 -5.07 8.21
CA ASP A 90 -13.85 -6.37 8.28
C ASP A 90 -12.78 -7.47 8.43
N ASP A 91 -13.03 -8.48 9.27
CA ASP A 91 -12.14 -9.63 9.51
C ASP A 91 -10.68 -9.21 9.77
N VAL A 92 -10.48 -8.25 10.64
CA VAL A 92 -9.17 -7.75 11.09
C VAL A 92 -8.92 -8.22 12.52
N ASP A 93 -7.68 -8.62 12.80
CA ASP A 93 -7.26 -8.97 14.16
C ASP A 93 -7.63 -7.86 15.16
N SER A 94 -8.18 -8.25 16.30
CA SER A 94 -8.71 -7.31 17.30
C SER A 94 -7.63 -6.39 17.90
N GLN A 95 -6.39 -6.86 18.00
CA GLN A 95 -5.28 -6.05 18.50
C GLN A 95 -4.89 -4.99 17.48
N ILE A 96 -4.92 -5.33 16.17
CA ILE A 96 -4.71 -4.37 15.08
C ILE A 96 -5.79 -3.30 15.12
N LEU A 97 -7.08 -3.70 15.17
CA LEU A 97 -8.19 -2.77 15.26
C LEU A 97 -8.06 -1.82 16.45
N ASN A 98 -7.66 -2.33 17.62
CA ASN A 98 -7.47 -1.52 18.80
C ASN A 98 -6.38 -0.43 18.58
N ARG A 99 -5.25 -0.78 17.99
CA ARG A 99 -4.16 0.17 17.73
C ARG A 99 -4.55 1.21 16.66
N VAL A 100 -5.19 0.76 15.59
CA VAL A 100 -5.68 1.65 14.53
C VAL A 100 -6.74 2.61 15.05
N ASN A 101 -7.71 2.13 15.83
CA ASN A 101 -8.74 3.00 16.41
C ASN A 101 -8.16 4.04 17.37
N LYS A 102 -7.15 3.68 18.18
CA LYS A 102 -6.42 4.66 19.00
C LYS A 102 -5.72 5.72 18.15
N SER A 103 -5.16 5.33 17.02
CA SER A 103 -4.52 6.26 16.09
C SER A 103 -5.53 7.17 15.39
N ILE A 104 -6.72 6.68 15.12
CA ILE A 104 -7.84 7.48 14.62
C ILE A 104 -8.22 8.58 15.66
N GLU A 105 -8.33 8.22 16.93
CA GLU A 105 -8.61 9.20 17.99
C GLU A 105 -7.46 10.22 18.14
N ILE A 106 -6.19 9.79 18.07
CA ILE A 106 -5.05 10.73 18.08
C ILE A 106 -5.16 11.76 16.94
N LEU A 107 -5.45 11.33 15.71
CA LEU A 107 -5.60 12.24 14.57
C LEU A 107 -6.77 13.20 14.76
N LYS A 108 -7.87 12.74 15.36
CA LYS A 108 -9.02 13.56 15.70
C LYS A 108 -8.65 14.62 16.76
N ASP A 109 -7.94 14.23 17.81
CA ASP A 109 -7.48 15.12 18.87
C ASP A 109 -6.46 16.15 18.36
N LEU A 110 -5.67 15.79 17.34
CA LEU A 110 -4.80 16.71 16.62
C LEU A 110 -5.55 17.74 15.76
N GLY A 111 -6.84 17.57 15.54
CA GLY A 111 -7.71 18.50 14.81
C GLY A 111 -8.00 18.14 13.36
N TYR A 112 -7.66 16.92 12.90
CA TYR A 112 -8.06 16.45 11.57
C TYR A 112 -9.57 16.20 11.49
N LYS A 113 -10.18 16.50 10.33
CA LYS A 113 -11.59 16.19 10.06
C LYS A 113 -11.73 14.74 9.61
N LEU A 114 -12.23 13.89 10.50
CA LEU A 114 -12.53 12.49 10.18
C LEU A 114 -13.95 12.37 9.65
N VAL A 115 -14.12 11.70 8.50
CA VAL A 115 -15.42 11.48 7.86
C VAL A 115 -15.56 10.01 7.45
N GLU A 116 -16.74 9.46 7.63
CA GLU A 116 -17.03 8.12 7.10
C GLU A 116 -17.16 8.14 5.58
N VAL A 117 -16.60 7.14 4.91
CA VAL A 117 -16.64 7.01 3.45
C VAL A 117 -17.23 5.66 3.06
N ASP A 118 -18.24 5.71 2.21
CA ASP A 118 -18.89 4.53 1.67
C ASP A 118 -18.21 4.07 0.39
N LEU A 119 -17.60 2.87 0.41
CA LEU A 119 -16.84 2.25 -0.69
C LEU A 119 -17.37 0.83 -0.99
N PRO A 120 -18.64 0.67 -1.42
CA PRO A 120 -19.25 -0.66 -1.56
C PRO A 120 -18.56 -1.54 -2.62
N PHE A 121 -17.85 -0.94 -3.58
CA PHE A 121 -17.15 -1.66 -4.64
C PHE A 121 -15.78 -2.21 -4.19
N VAL A 122 -15.24 -1.76 -3.06
CA VAL A 122 -13.84 -2.03 -2.67
C VAL A 122 -13.54 -3.51 -2.45
N SER A 123 -14.53 -4.30 -2.07
CA SER A 123 -14.40 -5.75 -1.86
C SER A 123 -14.02 -6.52 -3.14
N SER A 124 -14.37 -6.00 -4.31
CA SER A 124 -13.98 -6.59 -5.61
C SER A 124 -12.50 -6.37 -5.94
N GLY A 125 -11.84 -5.39 -5.29
CA GLY A 125 -10.48 -4.97 -5.63
C GLY A 125 -9.45 -6.10 -5.57
N ARG A 126 -9.59 -7.05 -4.63
CA ARG A 126 -8.69 -8.21 -4.55
C ARG A 126 -8.78 -9.10 -5.79
N ASN A 127 -9.98 -9.46 -6.21
CA ASN A 127 -10.18 -10.35 -7.35
C ASN A 127 -9.70 -9.67 -8.65
N ILE A 128 -9.97 -8.39 -8.80
CA ILE A 128 -9.48 -7.59 -9.93
C ILE A 128 -7.95 -7.54 -9.92
N ASN A 129 -7.34 -7.28 -8.75
CA ASN A 129 -5.88 -7.25 -8.60
C ASN A 129 -5.24 -8.57 -9.03
N VAL A 130 -5.75 -9.70 -8.53
CA VAL A 130 -5.25 -11.03 -8.89
C VAL A 130 -5.46 -11.33 -10.36
N GLY A 131 -6.62 -10.97 -10.93
CA GLY A 131 -6.97 -11.17 -12.33
C GLY A 131 -6.08 -10.40 -13.31
N VAL A 132 -5.47 -9.28 -12.87
CA VAL A 132 -4.48 -8.54 -13.65
C VAL A 132 -3.06 -9.00 -13.33
N LEU A 133 -2.70 -9.08 -12.07
CA LEU A 133 -1.34 -9.39 -11.60
C LEU A 133 -0.81 -10.72 -12.12
N ILE A 134 -1.61 -11.78 -11.99
CA ILE A 134 -1.12 -13.15 -12.28
C ILE A 134 -0.85 -13.35 -13.77
N PRO A 135 -1.74 -12.96 -14.71
CA PRO A 135 -1.44 -13.02 -16.13
C PRO A 135 -0.23 -12.18 -16.56
N GLU A 136 -0.08 -10.99 -16.00
CA GLU A 136 1.08 -10.15 -16.26
C GLU A 136 2.37 -10.81 -15.76
N ALA A 137 2.36 -11.30 -14.52
CA ALA A 137 3.50 -11.99 -13.92
C ALA A 137 3.93 -13.21 -14.75
N ILE A 138 3.01 -14.08 -15.14
CA ILE A 138 3.36 -15.27 -15.95
C ILE A 138 3.87 -14.88 -17.34
N SER A 139 3.33 -13.82 -17.96
CA SER A 139 3.80 -13.37 -19.27
C SER A 139 5.27 -12.96 -19.26
N ILE A 140 5.72 -12.31 -18.18
CA ILE A 140 7.10 -11.87 -17.97
C ILE A 140 8.01 -13.05 -17.62
N HIS A 141 7.54 -13.92 -16.70
CA HIS A 141 8.35 -15.00 -16.13
C HIS A 141 8.37 -16.29 -16.96
N ARG A 142 7.46 -16.46 -17.94
CA ARG A 142 7.33 -17.66 -18.77
C ARG A 142 8.67 -18.15 -19.34
N GLN A 143 9.50 -17.23 -19.82
CA GLN A 143 10.81 -17.56 -20.38
C GLN A 143 11.81 -18.13 -19.36
N PHE A 144 11.60 -17.86 -18.07
CA PHE A 144 12.46 -18.31 -16.97
C PHE A 144 11.95 -19.56 -16.27
N LEU A 145 10.74 -20.04 -16.59
CA LEU A 145 10.16 -21.24 -15.95
C LEU A 145 10.98 -22.50 -16.16
N LYS A 146 11.79 -22.56 -17.24
CA LYS A 146 12.75 -23.64 -17.47
C LYS A 146 13.86 -23.73 -16.42
N LYS A 147 14.03 -22.68 -15.62
CA LYS A 147 14.97 -22.55 -14.50
C LYS A 147 14.18 -22.47 -13.20
N SER A 148 13.27 -23.41 -13.00
CA SER A 148 12.36 -23.44 -11.84
C SER A 148 13.09 -23.47 -10.49
N GLU A 149 14.32 -23.98 -10.48
CA GLU A 149 15.22 -24.00 -9.32
C GLU A 149 15.61 -22.60 -8.80
N LEU A 150 15.43 -21.56 -9.61
CA LEU A 150 15.65 -20.15 -9.20
C LEU A 150 14.46 -19.56 -8.42
N TYR A 151 13.36 -20.28 -8.31
CA TYR A 151 12.14 -19.83 -7.64
C TYR A 151 11.87 -20.68 -6.41
N THR A 152 11.32 -20.03 -5.36
CA THR A 152 10.73 -20.79 -4.25
C THR A 152 9.46 -21.50 -4.74
N LYS A 153 9.10 -22.62 -4.09
CA LYS A 153 7.87 -23.37 -4.43
C LYS A 153 6.62 -22.48 -4.40
N THR A 154 6.52 -21.59 -3.42
CA THR A 154 5.40 -20.67 -3.29
C THR A 154 5.30 -19.73 -4.49
N VAL A 155 6.42 -19.15 -4.94
CA VAL A 155 6.42 -18.23 -6.09
C VAL A 155 6.09 -18.96 -7.38
N ILE A 156 6.69 -20.13 -7.64
CA ILE A 156 6.43 -20.86 -8.88
C ILE A 156 4.98 -21.33 -8.96
N ASN A 157 4.39 -21.81 -7.85
CA ASN A 157 2.99 -22.24 -7.83
C ASN A 157 2.03 -21.07 -8.14
N ARG A 158 2.31 -19.86 -7.63
CA ARG A 158 1.54 -18.67 -7.97
C ARG A 158 1.65 -18.30 -9.46
N LEU A 159 2.85 -18.36 -10.02
CA LEU A 159 3.07 -18.11 -11.45
C LEU A 159 2.35 -19.13 -12.33
N LEU A 160 2.42 -20.41 -11.98
CA LEU A 160 1.76 -21.49 -12.72
C LEU A 160 0.24 -21.33 -12.75
N GLY A 161 -0.36 -20.75 -11.70
CA GLY A 161 -1.78 -20.37 -11.68
C GLY A 161 -2.22 -19.41 -12.78
N GLY A 162 -1.27 -18.66 -13.38
CA GLY A 162 -1.55 -17.76 -14.49
C GLY A 162 -1.54 -18.41 -15.89
N ILE A 163 -1.07 -19.65 -16.01
CA ILE A 163 -0.95 -20.31 -17.32
C ILE A 163 -2.31 -20.55 -17.99
N GLY A 164 -3.34 -20.83 -17.19
CA GLY A 164 -4.68 -21.13 -17.68
C GLY A 164 -5.57 -19.90 -17.89
N VAL A 165 -5.11 -18.70 -17.53
CA VAL A 165 -5.90 -17.49 -17.70
C VAL A 165 -5.99 -17.14 -19.19
N THR A 166 -7.20 -16.98 -19.67
CA THR A 166 -7.49 -16.65 -21.08
C THR A 166 -7.36 -15.15 -21.35
N ALA A 167 -7.28 -14.77 -22.63
CA ALA A 167 -7.17 -13.36 -22.99
C ALA A 167 -8.43 -12.56 -22.64
N ASP A 168 -9.62 -13.16 -22.74
CA ASP A 168 -10.89 -12.53 -22.37
C ASP A 168 -10.99 -12.32 -20.85
N GLU A 169 -10.60 -13.27 -20.03
CA GLU A 169 -10.54 -13.12 -18.57
C GLU A 169 -9.61 -11.96 -18.15
N TYR A 170 -8.42 -11.85 -18.76
CA TYR A 170 -7.50 -10.73 -18.52
C TYR A 170 -8.09 -9.39 -18.97
N LEU A 171 -8.75 -9.35 -20.13
CA LEU A 171 -9.39 -8.14 -20.64
C LEU A 171 -10.56 -7.71 -19.75
N ASP A 172 -11.34 -8.66 -19.24
CA ASP A 172 -12.43 -8.36 -18.30
C ASP A 172 -11.89 -7.83 -16.97
N ALA A 173 -10.82 -8.42 -16.42
CA ALA A 173 -10.14 -7.90 -15.25
C ALA A 173 -9.58 -6.48 -15.48
N SER A 174 -9.01 -6.21 -16.65
CA SER A 174 -8.49 -4.89 -17.02
C SER A 174 -9.58 -3.83 -17.16
N ARG A 175 -10.75 -4.19 -17.71
CA ARG A 175 -11.94 -3.31 -17.76
C ARG A 175 -12.46 -3.03 -16.35
N ALA A 176 -12.55 -4.09 -15.51
CA ALA A 176 -12.97 -3.96 -14.12
C ALA A 176 -12.01 -3.06 -13.32
N MET A 177 -10.68 -3.17 -13.54
CA MET A 177 -9.69 -2.26 -12.97
C MET A 177 -9.94 -0.80 -13.36
N SER A 178 -10.24 -0.54 -14.62
CA SER A 178 -10.55 0.82 -15.10
C SER A 178 -11.79 1.40 -14.43
N ALA A 179 -12.86 0.60 -14.32
CA ALA A 179 -14.09 0.99 -13.63
C ALA A 179 -13.89 1.22 -12.14
N PHE A 180 -13.09 0.35 -11.48
CA PHE A 180 -12.72 0.47 -10.08
C PHE A 180 -11.95 1.77 -9.81
N ASN A 181 -10.95 2.09 -10.65
CA ASN A 181 -10.16 3.30 -10.55
C ASN A 181 -11.01 4.57 -10.72
N TYR A 182 -11.97 4.56 -11.64
CA TYR A 182 -12.93 5.64 -11.81
C TYR A 182 -13.79 5.85 -10.55
N GLN A 183 -14.34 4.77 -9.98
CA GLN A 183 -15.15 4.83 -8.76
C GLN A 183 -14.32 5.33 -7.56
N MET A 184 -13.09 4.82 -7.39
CA MET A 184 -12.19 5.25 -6.32
C MET A 184 -11.85 6.75 -6.47
N SER A 185 -11.50 7.20 -7.66
CA SER A 185 -11.21 8.61 -7.94
C SER A 185 -12.41 9.51 -7.62
N ALA A 186 -13.63 9.06 -7.94
CA ALA A 186 -14.86 9.81 -7.64
C ALA A 186 -15.07 9.96 -6.12
N LYS A 187 -14.86 8.88 -5.37
CA LYS A 187 -15.00 8.89 -3.89
C LYS A 187 -13.93 9.70 -3.18
N MET A 188 -12.73 9.79 -3.77
CA MET A 188 -11.64 10.60 -3.22
C MET A 188 -11.80 12.10 -3.44
N LYS A 189 -12.77 12.58 -4.26
CA LYS A 189 -12.90 14.03 -4.57
C LYS A 189 -13.07 14.89 -3.32
N ASP A 190 -13.88 14.43 -2.38
CA ASP A 190 -14.33 15.21 -1.22
C ASP A 190 -13.49 14.97 0.04
N ILE A 191 -12.46 14.12 -0.03
CA ILE A 191 -11.53 13.80 1.05
C ILE A 191 -10.09 13.96 0.58
N ASP A 192 -9.16 14.15 1.50
CA ASP A 192 -7.73 14.30 1.19
C ASP A 192 -6.97 12.99 1.30
N ALA A 193 -7.36 12.12 2.21
CA ALA A 193 -6.76 10.82 2.42
C ALA A 193 -7.79 9.79 2.90
N LEU A 194 -7.48 8.49 2.70
CA LEU A 194 -8.12 7.37 3.39
C LEU A 194 -7.20 6.86 4.48
N LEU A 195 -7.77 6.50 5.62
CA LEU A 195 -7.08 5.88 6.75
C LEU A 195 -7.61 4.47 6.97
N THR A 196 -6.69 3.50 7.02
CA THR A 196 -7.02 2.08 7.17
C THR A 196 -5.94 1.33 7.97
N PRO A 197 -6.21 0.14 8.49
CA PRO A 197 -5.14 -0.79 8.81
C PRO A 197 -4.29 -1.06 7.56
N THR A 198 -2.98 -1.31 7.72
CA THR A 198 -2.12 -1.70 6.58
C THR A 198 -2.37 -3.15 6.17
N VAL A 199 -2.53 -4.03 7.14
CA VAL A 199 -2.78 -5.47 6.97
C VAL A 199 -3.83 -5.94 7.97
N PRO A 200 -4.61 -6.98 7.66
CA PRO A 200 -5.65 -7.48 8.56
C PRO A 200 -5.13 -8.45 9.63
N VAL A 201 -3.91 -8.95 9.49
CA VAL A 201 -3.34 -10.02 10.32
C VAL A 201 -2.03 -9.57 10.96
N ILE A 202 -1.72 -10.10 12.12
CA ILE A 202 -0.44 -9.95 12.79
C ILE A 202 0.64 -10.68 11.98
N ALA A 203 1.90 -10.30 12.14
CA ALA A 203 3.01 -10.99 11.47
C ALA A 203 3.00 -12.50 11.86
N PRO A 204 2.84 -13.41 10.88
CA PRO A 204 2.82 -14.83 11.15
C PRO A 204 4.22 -15.35 11.52
N ASN A 205 4.29 -16.53 12.13
CA ASN A 205 5.53 -17.25 12.26
C ASN A 205 6.11 -17.56 10.87
N ILE A 206 7.44 -17.71 10.80
CA ILE A 206 8.13 -17.97 9.52
C ILE A 206 7.60 -19.23 8.85
N GLU A 207 7.37 -20.30 9.62
CA GLU A 207 6.86 -21.58 9.10
C GLU A 207 5.48 -21.43 8.48
N ASP A 208 4.57 -20.75 9.16
CA ASP A 208 3.19 -20.48 8.68
C ASP A 208 3.16 -19.57 7.45
N SER A 209 4.13 -18.65 7.32
CA SER A 209 4.20 -17.73 6.19
C SER A 209 4.51 -18.41 4.85
N TYR A 210 5.11 -19.58 4.88
CA TYR A 210 5.42 -20.38 3.68
C TYR A 210 4.27 -21.31 3.25
N ASP A 211 3.28 -21.55 4.10
CA ASP A 211 2.11 -22.34 3.71
C ASP A 211 1.09 -21.43 2.99
N PRO A 212 0.88 -21.62 1.67
CA PRO A 212 -0.08 -20.81 0.91
C PRO A 212 -1.54 -21.06 1.31
N ASN A 213 -1.81 -22.06 2.15
CA ASN A 213 -3.16 -22.39 2.60
C ASN A 213 -3.52 -21.69 3.92
N THR A 214 -2.55 -21.05 4.60
CA THR A 214 -2.88 -20.29 5.82
C THR A 214 -3.69 -19.05 5.48
N LEU A 215 -4.62 -18.71 6.36
CA LEU A 215 -5.43 -17.50 6.23
C LEU A 215 -4.54 -16.25 6.23
N GLU A 216 -3.51 -16.24 7.06
CA GLU A 216 -2.55 -15.17 7.25
C GLU A 216 -1.77 -14.89 5.96
N ALA A 217 -1.17 -15.92 5.36
CA ALA A 217 -0.40 -15.79 4.11
C ALA A 217 -1.27 -15.25 2.96
N ASN A 218 -2.54 -15.66 2.89
CA ASN A 218 -3.48 -15.19 1.88
C ASN A 218 -4.03 -13.80 2.15
N SER A 219 -4.07 -13.35 3.41
CA SER A 219 -4.71 -12.09 3.81
C SER A 219 -3.76 -10.90 3.84
N MET A 220 -2.44 -11.12 4.00
CA MET A 220 -1.45 -10.03 4.18
C MET A 220 -1.52 -8.94 3.10
N GLY A 221 -1.79 -9.29 1.84
CA GLY A 221 -1.89 -8.33 0.73
C GLY A 221 -3.29 -7.74 0.50
N ARG A 222 -4.28 -8.10 1.33
CA ARG A 222 -5.70 -7.79 1.12
C ARG A 222 -5.96 -6.31 0.94
N PHE A 223 -5.43 -5.47 1.81
CA PHE A 223 -5.67 -4.03 1.79
C PHE A 223 -4.73 -3.29 0.86
N THR A 224 -3.45 -3.63 0.89
CA THR A 224 -2.42 -2.95 0.09
C THR A 224 -2.60 -3.16 -1.42
N GLY A 225 -3.17 -4.31 -1.82
CA GLY A 225 -3.47 -4.61 -3.22
C GLY A 225 -4.45 -3.63 -3.87
N VAL A 226 -5.39 -3.07 -3.09
CA VAL A 226 -6.32 -2.04 -3.57
C VAL A 226 -5.58 -0.80 -4.08
N PHE A 227 -4.56 -0.36 -3.36
CA PHE A 227 -3.80 0.84 -3.73
C PHE A 227 -2.73 0.59 -4.79
N ASN A 228 -2.34 -0.67 -5.03
CA ASN A 228 -1.58 -1.03 -6.23
C ASN A 228 -2.48 -0.96 -7.47
N LEU A 229 -3.71 -1.48 -7.35
CA LEU A 229 -4.70 -1.46 -8.42
C LEU A 229 -5.04 -0.04 -8.89
N THR A 230 -5.20 0.89 -7.94
CA THR A 230 -5.54 2.30 -8.22
C THR A 230 -4.34 3.17 -8.56
N GLY A 231 -3.13 2.70 -8.32
CA GLY A 231 -1.90 3.49 -8.49
C GLY A 231 -1.74 4.67 -7.51
N GLN A 232 -2.63 4.79 -6.53
CA GLN A 232 -2.61 5.89 -5.54
C GLN A 232 -1.42 5.78 -4.60
N PRO A 233 -0.86 6.93 -4.13
CA PRO A 233 0.18 6.92 -3.13
C PRO A 233 -0.37 6.42 -1.79
N SER A 234 0.44 5.66 -1.07
CA SER A 234 0.09 5.12 0.25
C SER A 234 1.32 5.03 1.14
N ILE A 235 1.18 5.39 2.39
CA ILE A 235 2.22 5.24 3.40
C ILE A 235 1.72 4.36 4.55
N SER A 236 2.53 3.41 4.97
CA SER A 236 2.32 2.63 6.19
C SER A 236 3.26 3.13 7.26
N ILE A 237 2.74 3.50 8.41
CA ILE A 237 3.50 3.99 9.56
C ILE A 237 3.20 3.14 10.79
N PRO A 238 4.18 2.93 11.70
CA PRO A 238 3.93 2.26 12.97
C PRO A 238 2.88 2.99 13.80
N CYS A 239 1.95 2.23 14.40
CA CYS A 239 0.89 2.79 15.25
C CYS A 239 0.73 2.03 16.59
N GLY A 240 1.74 1.25 16.96
CA GLY A 240 1.81 0.52 18.23
C GLY A 240 2.23 -0.92 18.04
N LEU A 241 2.19 -1.66 19.13
CA LEU A 241 2.57 -3.07 19.20
C LEU A 241 1.38 -3.90 19.72
N THR A 242 1.31 -5.17 19.33
CA THR A 242 0.42 -6.17 19.93
C THR A 242 0.86 -6.52 21.36
N ASN A 243 0.11 -7.38 22.03
CA ASN A 243 0.48 -7.88 23.35
C ASN A 243 1.75 -8.72 23.32
N GLU A 244 2.05 -9.34 22.17
CA GLU A 244 3.25 -10.12 21.90
C GLU A 244 4.42 -9.26 21.38
N ASN A 245 4.30 -7.93 21.43
CA ASN A 245 5.26 -6.94 20.94
C ASN A 245 5.49 -7.00 19.42
N LEU A 246 4.53 -7.52 18.65
CA LEU A 246 4.56 -7.48 17.19
C LEU A 246 4.03 -6.14 16.68
N PRO A 247 4.63 -5.58 15.61
CA PRO A 247 4.27 -4.25 15.14
C PRO A 247 2.90 -4.21 14.43
N VAL A 248 2.23 -3.06 14.57
CA VAL A 248 0.98 -2.74 13.87
C VAL A 248 1.20 -1.50 13.01
N GLY A 249 0.74 -1.56 11.76
CA GLY A 249 0.85 -0.46 10.80
C GLY A 249 -0.50 0.20 10.50
N LEU A 250 -0.50 1.53 10.56
CA LEU A 250 -1.56 2.40 10.06
C LEU A 250 -1.24 2.80 8.63
N MET A 251 -2.20 2.75 7.72
CA MET A 251 -2.02 3.15 6.33
C MET A 251 -2.80 4.42 6.01
N ILE A 252 -2.11 5.39 5.41
CA ILE A 252 -2.68 6.62 4.88
C ILE A 252 -2.52 6.60 3.37
N SER A 253 -3.63 6.72 2.63
CA SER A 253 -3.62 6.65 1.16
C SER A 253 -4.26 7.90 0.58
N GLY A 254 -3.59 8.55 -0.38
CA GLY A 254 -3.97 9.83 -0.95
C GLY A 254 -4.56 9.75 -2.35
N LYS A 255 -4.85 10.91 -2.93
CA LYS A 255 -5.17 11.05 -4.34
C LYS A 255 -3.91 10.87 -5.19
N LEU A 256 -4.09 10.49 -6.44
CA LEU A 256 -2.98 10.44 -7.40
C LEU A 256 -2.26 11.79 -7.47
N LYS A 257 -0.93 11.77 -7.40
CA LYS A 257 -0.03 12.93 -7.44
C LYS A 257 -0.09 13.86 -6.20
N GLU A 258 -0.79 13.44 -5.14
CA GLU A 258 -0.78 14.13 -3.85
C GLU A 258 0.14 13.45 -2.83
N ASP A 259 1.24 12.90 -3.30
CA ASP A 259 2.26 12.17 -2.54
C ASP A 259 2.79 12.96 -1.34
N ASN A 260 3.11 14.23 -1.56
CA ASN A 260 3.61 15.10 -0.50
C ASN A 260 2.61 15.30 0.64
N LYS A 261 1.32 15.40 0.31
CA LYS A 261 0.27 15.59 1.32
C LYS A 261 0.23 14.44 2.32
N ILE A 262 0.22 13.19 1.83
CA ILE A 262 0.14 12.03 2.73
C ILE A 262 1.44 11.80 3.50
N LEU A 263 2.59 12.14 2.91
CA LEU A 263 3.87 12.15 3.64
C LEU A 263 3.83 13.16 4.79
N ASN A 264 3.33 14.38 4.56
CA ASN A 264 3.24 15.39 5.62
C ASN A 264 2.21 15.02 6.70
N ILE A 265 1.07 14.41 6.36
CA ILE A 265 0.14 13.86 7.37
C ILE A 265 0.84 12.79 8.23
N ALA A 266 1.63 11.92 7.61
CA ALA A 266 2.37 10.88 8.31
C ALA A 266 3.48 11.46 9.20
N ILE A 267 4.22 12.47 8.73
CA ILE A 267 5.23 13.21 9.50
C ILE A 267 4.57 13.89 10.71
N ASP A 268 3.45 14.54 10.50
CA ASP A 268 2.71 15.21 11.58
C ASP A 268 2.23 14.20 12.65
N PHE A 269 1.71 13.04 12.23
CA PHE A 269 1.37 11.96 13.16
C PHE A 269 2.59 11.46 13.94
N GLN A 270 3.72 11.23 13.28
CA GLN A 270 4.95 10.75 13.91
C GLN A 270 5.57 11.80 14.85
N ASN A 271 5.44 13.10 14.56
CA ASN A 271 5.89 14.16 15.45
C ASN A 271 5.05 14.29 16.74
N ASN A 272 3.85 13.71 16.73
CA ASN A 272 2.94 13.72 17.88
C ASN A 272 2.80 12.32 18.56
N THR A 273 3.65 11.36 18.14
CA THR A 273 3.66 9.98 18.69
C THR A 273 5.08 9.41 18.69
N ASP A 274 5.31 8.35 19.49
CA ASP A 274 6.61 7.70 19.63
C ASP A 274 6.69 6.30 18.99
N PHE A 275 5.66 5.87 18.26
CA PHE A 275 5.57 4.50 17.77
C PHE A 275 6.72 4.11 16.84
N HIS A 276 7.16 5.03 15.97
CA HIS A 276 8.26 4.82 15.02
C HIS A 276 9.65 4.80 15.69
N ASN A 277 9.76 5.21 16.94
CA ASN A 277 10.99 5.20 17.73
C ASN A 277 11.23 3.85 18.44
N SER A 278 10.24 2.95 18.41
CA SER A 278 10.36 1.63 19.02
C SER A 278 11.48 0.81 18.37
N ILE A 279 12.35 0.23 19.20
CA ILE A 279 13.46 -0.64 18.76
C ILE A 279 13.19 -2.04 19.32
N PRO A 280 13.30 -3.10 18.49
CA PRO A 280 13.20 -4.47 18.98
C PRO A 280 14.22 -4.73 20.08
N LYS A 281 13.80 -5.41 21.13
CA LYS A 281 14.72 -5.93 22.16
C LYS A 281 15.02 -7.38 21.80
N PHE A 282 16.28 -7.65 21.49
CA PHE A 282 16.80 -8.99 21.21
C PHE A 282 17.30 -9.65 22.48
#